data_23cd9cf937851e4776e3ab29fb346eab
#
_entry.id   23cd9cf937851e4776e3ab29fb346eab
#
_cell.length_a   1.000
_cell.length_b   1.000
_cell.length_c   1.000
_cell.angle_alpha   90.00
_cell.angle_beta   90.00
_cell.angle_gamma   90.00
#
_symmetry.space_group_name_H-M   'P 1'
#
loop_
_entity.id
_entity.type
_entity.pdbx_description
1 polymer ?
#
loop_
_entity_poly.entity_id
_entity_poly.type
_entity_poly.pdbx_seq_one_letter_code
_entity_poly.pdbx_strand_id
1 'polypeptide(L)'
;RRKIRIFFRRGTRAPPYGSYGRTESSAPTMRNKTRAERDVGDAVPYERARGYTPRKDDAMAHEFYMQQALALAREAAAHGEVPVGCVIVRHGEIIGRGRNRREEKQAVYSHAEMEALAQANEVLHSWRLDDCDLYVTLEPCPMCAGAILNARIRRVFYGARDDVMGACGGVLNLYMEDFPQ
;
A
#
# COMPACT_ATOMS: atom_id res chain seq x y z
N ARG A 1 4.74 -17.47 13.55
CA ARG A 1 3.57 -16.66 13.11
C ARG A 1 4.12 -15.31 12.66
N ARG A 2 4.15 -15.04 11.35
CA ARG A 2 4.57 -13.73 10.82
C ARG A 2 3.45 -12.73 11.09
N LYS A 3 3.76 -11.61 11.75
CA LYS A 3 2.79 -10.55 12.06
C LYS A 3 2.45 -9.81 10.76
N ILE A 4 1.14 -9.68 10.44
CA ILE A 4 0.64 -8.82 9.36
C ILE A 4 0.81 -7.37 9.83
N ARG A 5 1.38 -6.50 8.99
CA ARG A 5 1.55 -5.07 9.26
C ARG A 5 0.48 -4.28 8.52
N ILE A 6 -0.03 -3.21 9.16
CA ILE A 6 -1.16 -2.43 8.64
C ILE A 6 -0.80 -0.95 8.63
N PHE A 7 -1.12 -0.27 7.52
CA PHE A 7 -1.04 1.16 7.39
C PHE A 7 -2.41 1.77 7.12
N PHE A 8 -2.67 2.90 7.76
CA PHE A 8 -3.86 3.71 7.56
C PHE A 8 -3.51 5.01 6.86
N ARG A 9 -4.30 5.39 5.87
CA ARG A 9 -4.28 6.74 5.32
C ARG A 9 -4.81 7.72 6.38
N ARG A 10 -4.11 8.84 6.62
CA ARG A 10 -4.65 9.95 7.42
C ARG A 10 -5.84 10.53 6.67
N GLY A 11 -7.04 10.45 7.27
CA GLY A 11 -8.24 11.05 6.69
C GLY A 11 -8.18 12.56 6.80
N THR A 12 -8.07 13.24 5.66
CA THR A 12 -8.49 14.62 5.49
C THR A 12 -9.52 14.64 4.37
N ARG A 13 -10.67 15.32 4.58
CA ARG A 13 -11.59 15.62 3.47
C ARG A 13 -10.82 16.47 2.47
N ALA A 14 -10.66 15.99 1.24
CA ALA A 14 -10.12 16.81 0.17
C ALA A 14 -11.06 18.01 -0.05
N PRO A 15 -10.53 19.24 -0.12
CA PRO A 15 -11.31 20.36 -0.63
C PRO A 15 -11.62 20.13 -2.11
N PRO A 16 -12.76 20.63 -2.63
CA PRO A 16 -13.06 20.56 -4.04
C PRO A 16 -11.98 21.31 -4.84
N TYR A 17 -11.67 20.80 -6.01
CA TYR A 17 -10.70 21.40 -6.95
C TYR A 17 -11.02 22.89 -7.15
N GLY A 18 -10.21 23.75 -6.57
CA GLY A 18 -10.25 25.20 -6.73
C GLY A 18 -8.97 25.68 -7.42
N SER A 19 -9.14 26.61 -8.35
CA SER A 19 -8.16 27.24 -9.22
C SER A 19 -6.78 27.52 -8.58
N TYR A 20 -5.71 27.08 -9.25
CA TYR A 20 -4.32 27.42 -8.91
C TYR A 20 -4.06 28.90 -9.13
N GLY A 21 -4.06 29.70 -8.06
CA GLY A 21 -3.45 31.01 -8.01
C GLY A 21 -1.98 30.87 -7.61
N ARG A 22 -1.05 31.42 -8.42
CA ARG A 22 0.37 31.53 -8.03
C ARG A 22 0.48 32.49 -6.86
N THR A 23 0.93 32.01 -5.71
CA THR A 23 1.47 32.86 -4.66
C THR A 23 2.93 32.48 -4.43
N GLU A 24 3.82 33.45 -4.50
CA GLU A 24 5.24 33.29 -4.14
C GLU A 24 5.30 32.89 -2.66
N SER A 25 5.81 31.70 -2.38
CA SER A 25 6.06 31.19 -1.04
C SER A 25 7.56 31.14 -0.79
N SER A 26 8.03 31.93 0.18
CA SER A 26 9.34 31.76 0.79
C SER A 26 9.37 30.41 1.51
N ALA A 27 10.06 29.43 0.92
CA ALA A 27 10.23 28.11 1.50
C ALA A 27 11.09 28.21 2.78
N PRO A 28 10.67 27.61 3.91
CA PRO A 28 11.54 27.46 5.07
C PRO A 28 12.68 26.48 4.72
N THR A 29 13.90 26.88 5.05
CA THR A 29 15.14 26.08 4.87
C THR A 29 14.98 24.73 5.59
N MET A 30 14.82 23.66 4.85
CA MET A 30 14.85 22.31 5.40
C MET A 30 16.24 22.01 5.95
N ARG A 31 16.33 21.86 7.27
CA ARG A 31 17.51 21.33 7.93
C ARG A 31 17.70 19.89 7.47
N ASN A 32 18.79 19.61 6.74
CA ASN A 32 19.17 18.26 6.37
C ASN A 32 19.42 17.43 7.65
N LYS A 33 18.48 16.60 8.04
CA LYS A 33 18.68 15.60 9.09
C LYS A 33 19.69 14.57 8.60
N THR A 34 20.68 14.26 9.42
CA THR A 34 21.66 13.21 9.15
C THR A 34 21.00 11.84 9.06
N ARG A 35 21.67 10.86 8.44
CA ARG A 35 21.18 9.47 8.28
C ARG A 35 20.83 8.82 9.64
N ALA A 36 21.48 9.24 10.73
CA ALA A 36 21.23 8.77 12.10
C ALA A 36 19.96 9.39 12.73
N GLU A 37 19.54 10.58 12.26
CA GLU A 37 18.34 11.26 12.76
C GLU A 37 17.07 10.89 11.99
N ARG A 38 17.24 10.13 10.89
CA ARG A 38 16.17 9.38 10.24
C ARG A 38 16.07 8.01 10.91
N ASP A 39 15.89 8.03 12.22
CA ASP A 39 15.39 6.86 12.91
C ASP A 39 14.09 6.52 12.21
N VAL A 40 14.10 5.38 11.51
CA VAL A 40 12.93 4.84 10.82
C VAL A 40 11.98 4.53 11.96
N GLY A 41 11.20 5.55 12.31
CA GLY A 41 10.30 5.49 13.45
C GLY A 41 9.58 4.17 13.35
N ASP A 42 9.68 3.37 14.38
CA ASP A 42 9.10 2.04 14.48
C ASP A 42 7.78 2.04 13.74
N ALA A 43 7.69 1.22 12.68
CA ALA A 43 6.43 1.02 11.98
C ALA A 43 5.39 0.81 13.08
N VAL A 44 4.54 1.82 13.30
CA VAL A 44 3.67 1.87 14.48
C VAL A 44 2.95 0.54 14.51
N PRO A 45 3.14 -0.28 15.56
CA PRO A 45 2.46 -1.56 15.63
C PRO A 45 0.98 -1.27 15.40
N TYR A 46 0.32 -2.08 14.60
CA TYR A 46 -1.11 -2.01 14.28
C TYR A 46 -1.99 -1.51 15.44
N GLU A 47 -1.65 -1.91 16.67
CA GLU A 47 -2.33 -1.57 17.92
C GLU A 47 -2.38 -0.07 18.26
N ARG A 48 -1.53 0.78 17.67
CA ARG A 48 -1.44 2.21 17.98
C ARG A 48 -2.03 3.14 16.92
N ALA A 49 -2.41 2.64 15.75
CA ALA A 49 -3.03 3.47 14.73
C ALA A 49 -4.48 3.78 15.09
N ARG A 50 -4.69 4.85 15.85
CA ARG A 50 -5.99 5.47 16.16
C ARG A 50 -7.06 4.53 16.74
N GLY A 51 -6.75 3.79 17.81
CA GLY A 51 -7.77 3.10 18.60
C GLY A 51 -8.48 1.93 17.88
N TYR A 52 -7.92 1.44 16.78
CA TYR A 52 -8.42 0.21 16.17
C TYR A 52 -7.91 -0.98 16.98
N THR A 53 -8.83 -1.63 17.69
CA THR A 53 -8.63 -2.96 18.26
C THR A 53 -9.32 -3.98 17.35
N PRO A 54 -8.56 -4.87 16.67
CA PRO A 54 -9.16 -5.89 15.82
C PRO A 54 -10.03 -6.81 16.68
N ARG A 55 -11.27 -7.01 16.27
CA ARG A 55 -12.10 -8.08 16.80
C ARG A 55 -11.54 -9.41 16.31
N LYS A 56 -11.86 -10.49 17.00
CA LYS A 56 -11.40 -11.84 16.63
C LYS A 56 -11.81 -12.21 15.20
N ASP A 57 -12.99 -11.77 14.77
CA ASP A 57 -13.52 -11.99 13.42
C ASP A 57 -12.73 -11.21 12.36
N ASP A 58 -12.26 -9.99 12.68
CA ASP A 58 -11.40 -9.20 11.79
C ASP A 58 -10.04 -9.89 11.55
N ALA A 59 -9.46 -10.49 12.60
CA ALA A 59 -8.19 -11.21 12.48
C ALA A 59 -8.30 -12.44 11.57
N MET A 60 -9.39 -13.18 11.64
CA MET A 60 -9.63 -14.33 10.76
C MET A 60 -9.83 -13.88 9.30
N ALA A 61 -10.53 -12.78 9.08
CA ALA A 61 -10.72 -12.21 7.76
C ALA A 61 -9.38 -11.72 7.14
N HIS A 62 -8.53 -11.04 7.93
CA HIS A 62 -7.22 -10.61 7.46
C HIS A 62 -6.32 -11.79 7.07
N GLU A 63 -6.33 -12.86 7.86
CA GLU A 63 -5.58 -14.07 7.54
C GLU A 63 -6.09 -14.69 6.24
N PHE A 64 -7.41 -14.78 6.04
CA PHE A 64 -8.01 -15.32 4.82
C PHE A 64 -7.54 -14.54 3.57
N TYR A 65 -7.60 -13.19 3.58
CA TYR A 65 -7.18 -12.40 2.42
C TYR A 65 -5.68 -12.48 2.18
N MET A 66 -4.87 -12.55 3.24
CA MET A 66 -3.42 -12.76 3.09
C MET A 66 -3.11 -14.14 2.49
N GLN A 67 -3.86 -15.18 2.82
CA GLN A 67 -3.72 -16.50 2.20
C GLN A 67 -4.06 -16.48 0.70
N GLN A 68 -5.07 -15.68 0.30
CA GLN A 68 -5.36 -15.47 -1.14
C GLN A 68 -4.19 -14.76 -1.85
N ALA A 69 -3.59 -13.75 -1.24
CA ALA A 69 -2.40 -13.09 -1.78
C ALA A 69 -1.20 -14.05 -1.85
N LEU A 70 -1.00 -14.90 -0.84
CA LEU A 70 0.06 -15.93 -0.84
C LEU A 70 -0.14 -16.99 -1.94
N ALA A 71 -1.39 -17.34 -2.28
CA ALA A 71 -1.65 -18.25 -3.40
C ALA A 71 -1.19 -17.63 -4.73
N LEU A 72 -1.48 -16.34 -4.96
CA LEU A 72 -1.01 -15.59 -6.13
C LEU A 72 0.53 -15.44 -6.16
N ALA A 73 1.17 -15.29 -5.00
CA ALA A 73 2.64 -15.26 -4.92
C ALA A 73 3.26 -16.61 -5.31
N ARG A 74 2.65 -17.74 -4.93
CA ARG A 74 3.08 -19.08 -5.38
C ARG A 74 2.92 -19.26 -6.88
N GLU A 75 1.83 -18.74 -7.44
CA GLU A 75 1.60 -18.73 -8.89
C GLU A 75 2.69 -17.91 -9.60
N ALA A 76 3.02 -16.70 -9.10
CA ALA A 76 4.14 -15.90 -9.63
C ALA A 76 5.45 -16.71 -9.65
N ALA A 77 5.80 -17.36 -8.54
CA ALA A 77 7.00 -18.20 -8.44
C ALA A 77 7.00 -19.35 -9.46
N ALA A 78 5.85 -19.99 -9.69
CA ALA A 78 5.72 -21.06 -10.67
C ALA A 78 5.95 -20.59 -12.12
N HIS A 79 5.82 -19.28 -12.38
CA HIS A 79 6.10 -18.64 -13.67
C HIS A 79 7.49 -17.97 -13.72
N GLY A 80 8.37 -18.23 -12.74
CA GLY A 80 9.71 -17.65 -12.70
C GLY A 80 9.77 -16.19 -12.27
N GLU A 81 8.70 -15.66 -11.72
CA GLU A 81 8.60 -14.29 -11.23
C GLU A 81 8.99 -14.17 -9.75
N VAL A 82 9.31 -12.97 -9.31
CA VAL A 82 9.43 -12.68 -7.86
C VAL A 82 8.10 -13.02 -7.18
N PRO A 83 8.09 -13.83 -6.09
CA PRO A 83 6.89 -14.38 -5.49
C PRO A 83 6.10 -13.34 -4.69
N VAL A 84 5.47 -12.42 -5.40
CA VAL A 84 4.58 -11.40 -4.82
C VAL A 84 3.17 -11.57 -5.36
N GLY A 85 2.20 -11.54 -4.45
CA GLY A 85 0.78 -11.58 -4.77
C GLY A 85 0.02 -10.52 -3.96
N CYS A 86 -1.04 -10.00 -4.56
CA CYS A 86 -1.85 -8.92 -4.01
C CYS A 86 -3.34 -9.16 -4.24
N VAL A 87 -4.18 -8.83 -3.25
CA VAL A 87 -5.64 -8.76 -3.41
C VAL A 87 -6.16 -7.43 -2.89
N ILE A 88 -7.21 -6.92 -3.53
CA ILE A 88 -7.97 -5.74 -3.10
C ILE A 88 -9.36 -6.17 -2.70
N VAL A 89 -9.78 -5.74 -1.51
CA VAL A 89 -11.03 -6.15 -0.87
C VAL A 89 -11.92 -4.93 -0.64
N ARG A 90 -13.18 -5.04 -1.01
CA ARG A 90 -14.23 -4.06 -0.74
C ARG A 90 -15.44 -4.74 -0.12
N HIS A 91 -15.89 -4.26 1.03
CA HIS A 91 -17.07 -4.82 1.75
C HIS A 91 -17.05 -6.35 1.95
N GLY A 92 -15.84 -6.90 2.16
CA GLY A 92 -15.67 -8.35 2.36
C GLY A 92 -15.46 -9.16 1.06
N GLU A 93 -15.58 -8.55 -0.10
CA GLU A 93 -15.40 -9.19 -1.40
C GLU A 93 -14.04 -8.84 -2.03
N ILE A 94 -13.39 -9.80 -2.65
CA ILE A 94 -12.14 -9.55 -3.41
C ILE A 94 -12.53 -9.06 -4.80
N ILE A 95 -12.22 -7.79 -5.08
CA ILE A 95 -12.53 -7.12 -6.36
C ILE A 95 -11.30 -6.94 -7.26
N GLY A 96 -10.09 -7.18 -6.72
CA GLY A 96 -8.83 -7.11 -7.48
C GLY A 96 -7.87 -8.20 -7.04
N ARG A 97 -7.22 -8.85 -8.00
CA ARG A 97 -6.19 -9.88 -7.81
C ARG A 97 -5.01 -9.57 -8.70
N GLY A 98 -3.80 -9.71 -8.19
CA GLY A 98 -2.59 -9.50 -8.95
C GLY A 98 -1.46 -10.38 -8.46
N ARG A 99 -0.63 -10.84 -9.39
CA ARG A 99 0.68 -11.42 -9.10
C ARG A 99 1.76 -10.67 -9.86
N ASN A 100 3.00 -10.77 -9.45
CA ASN A 100 4.09 -10.21 -10.23
C ASN A 100 4.13 -10.87 -11.61
N ARG A 101 4.27 -10.05 -12.67
CA ARG A 101 4.33 -10.46 -14.07
C ARG A 101 5.34 -9.60 -14.85
N ARG A 102 6.33 -9.07 -14.14
CA ARG A 102 7.30 -8.13 -14.74
C ARG A 102 8.08 -8.77 -15.87
N GLU A 103 8.59 -9.98 -15.67
CA GLU A 103 9.35 -10.69 -16.70
C GLU A 103 8.41 -11.24 -17.80
N GLU A 104 7.25 -11.76 -17.43
CA GLU A 104 6.26 -12.27 -18.37
C GLU A 104 5.77 -11.17 -19.34
N LYS A 105 5.48 -9.98 -18.84
CA LYS A 105 4.98 -8.85 -19.64
C LYS A 105 6.07 -7.92 -20.18
N GLN A 106 7.34 -8.11 -19.76
CA GLN A 106 8.45 -7.17 -20.01
C GLN A 106 8.08 -5.72 -19.68
N ALA A 107 7.38 -5.53 -18.54
CA ALA A 107 6.82 -4.26 -18.14
C ALA A 107 7.15 -3.93 -16.67
N VAL A 108 7.90 -2.85 -16.46
CA VAL A 108 8.38 -2.41 -15.14
C VAL A 108 7.26 -2.21 -14.11
N TYR A 109 6.07 -1.84 -14.57
CA TYR A 109 4.91 -1.58 -13.72
C TYR A 109 4.06 -2.82 -13.42
N SER A 110 4.34 -4.00 -14.00
CA SER A 110 3.55 -5.22 -13.77
C SER A 110 3.89 -5.92 -12.46
N HIS A 111 3.87 -5.15 -11.36
CA HIS A 111 3.92 -5.66 -10.00
C HIS A 111 2.54 -6.14 -9.55
N ALA A 112 2.49 -7.02 -8.56
CA ALA A 112 1.26 -7.61 -8.04
C ALA A 112 0.21 -6.56 -7.64
N GLU A 113 0.65 -5.48 -6.97
CA GLU A 113 -0.21 -4.39 -6.54
C GLU A 113 -0.81 -3.63 -7.73
N MET A 114 0.00 -3.37 -8.76
CA MET A 114 -0.43 -2.66 -9.97
C MET A 114 -1.47 -3.47 -10.76
N GLU A 115 -1.25 -4.79 -10.89
CA GLU A 115 -2.21 -5.71 -11.53
C GLU A 115 -3.54 -5.75 -10.75
N ALA A 116 -3.46 -5.82 -9.40
CA ALA A 116 -4.66 -5.83 -8.57
C ALA A 116 -5.42 -4.50 -8.62
N LEU A 117 -4.70 -3.35 -8.60
CA LEU A 117 -5.29 -2.01 -8.73
C LEU A 117 -6.00 -1.85 -10.08
N ALA A 118 -5.38 -2.28 -11.18
CA ALA A 118 -5.98 -2.22 -12.50
C ALA A 118 -7.32 -2.98 -12.54
N GLN A 119 -7.34 -4.22 -12.06
CA GLN A 119 -8.56 -5.02 -12.01
C GLN A 119 -9.64 -4.40 -11.11
N ALA A 120 -9.28 -3.89 -9.94
CA ALA A 120 -10.25 -3.24 -9.05
C ALA A 120 -10.84 -1.97 -9.66
N ASN A 121 -10.04 -1.18 -10.38
CA ASN A 121 -10.50 0.00 -11.11
C ASN A 121 -11.49 -0.36 -12.23
N GLU A 122 -11.23 -1.45 -12.96
CA GLU A 122 -12.16 -1.97 -13.98
C GLU A 122 -13.49 -2.41 -13.36
N VAL A 123 -13.44 -3.19 -12.26
CA VAL A 123 -14.66 -3.68 -11.58
C VAL A 123 -15.52 -2.52 -11.05
N LEU A 124 -14.89 -1.47 -10.51
CA LEU A 124 -15.61 -0.33 -9.94
C LEU A 124 -15.87 0.80 -10.93
N HIS A 125 -15.34 0.71 -12.16
CA HIS A 125 -15.34 1.79 -13.14
C HIS A 125 -14.86 3.12 -12.53
N SER A 126 -13.86 3.05 -11.64
CA SER A 126 -13.36 4.18 -10.86
C SER A 126 -11.87 4.01 -10.55
N TRP A 127 -11.12 5.09 -10.63
CA TRP A 127 -9.75 5.13 -10.11
C TRP A 127 -9.70 5.28 -8.58
N ARG A 128 -10.81 5.70 -7.94
CA ARG A 128 -10.90 5.90 -6.49
C ARG A 128 -11.34 4.61 -5.80
N LEU A 129 -10.54 4.18 -4.84
CA LEU A 129 -10.72 2.95 -4.06
C LEU A 129 -10.77 3.26 -2.55
N ASP A 130 -11.43 4.38 -2.16
CA ASP A 130 -11.43 4.95 -0.80
C ASP A 130 -11.92 3.97 0.29
N ASP A 131 -12.80 3.04 -0.04
CA ASP A 131 -13.40 2.06 0.87
C ASP A 131 -12.77 0.65 0.70
N CYS A 132 -11.67 0.56 -0.04
CA CYS A 132 -10.99 -0.70 -0.29
C CYS A 132 -9.79 -0.92 0.65
N ASP A 133 -9.53 -2.18 0.96
CA ASP A 133 -8.36 -2.65 1.68
C ASP A 133 -7.46 -3.45 0.73
N LEU A 134 -6.15 -3.25 0.82
CA LEU A 134 -5.16 -3.96 0.02
C LEU A 134 -4.35 -4.91 0.89
N TYR A 135 -4.20 -6.15 0.43
CA TYR A 135 -3.37 -7.19 1.06
C TYR A 135 -2.31 -7.63 0.09
N VAL A 136 -1.04 -7.53 0.47
CA VAL A 136 0.11 -7.90 -0.35
C VAL A 136 1.12 -8.72 0.45
N THR A 137 1.79 -9.67 -0.17
CA THR A 137 2.70 -10.58 0.54
C THR A 137 4.02 -9.94 0.93
N LEU A 138 4.49 -8.92 0.19
CA LEU A 138 5.71 -8.14 0.43
C LEU A 138 5.36 -6.67 0.57
N GLU A 139 6.12 -5.94 1.38
CA GLU A 139 5.98 -4.49 1.54
C GLU A 139 6.07 -3.78 0.17
N PRO A 140 5.12 -2.87 -0.15
CA PRO A 140 5.12 -2.16 -1.42
C PRO A 140 6.37 -1.31 -1.64
N CYS A 141 6.94 -1.37 -2.84
CA CYS A 141 8.02 -0.49 -3.29
C CYS A 141 7.51 0.95 -3.53
N PRO A 142 8.38 1.97 -3.78
CA PRO A 142 7.95 3.36 -3.97
C PRO A 142 6.94 3.55 -5.10
N MET A 143 7.07 2.83 -6.21
CA MET A 143 6.12 2.88 -7.33
C MET A 143 4.73 2.42 -6.89
N CYS A 144 4.64 1.24 -6.27
CA CYS A 144 3.38 0.66 -5.81
C CYS A 144 2.76 1.48 -4.66
N ALA A 145 3.57 1.92 -3.69
CA ALA A 145 3.10 2.77 -2.60
C ALA A 145 2.52 4.10 -3.13
N GLY A 146 3.18 4.73 -4.13
CA GLY A 146 2.66 5.92 -4.79
C GLY A 146 1.33 5.65 -5.52
N ALA A 147 1.21 4.53 -6.23
CA ALA A 147 -0.04 4.15 -6.90
C ALA A 147 -1.18 3.88 -5.90
N ILE A 148 -0.89 3.19 -4.80
CA ILE A 148 -1.84 2.92 -3.70
C ILE A 148 -2.34 4.22 -3.06
N LEU A 149 -1.45 5.20 -2.82
CA LEU A 149 -1.81 6.53 -2.34
C LEU A 149 -2.72 7.26 -3.33
N ASN A 150 -2.34 7.26 -4.61
CA ASN A 150 -3.14 7.89 -5.66
C ASN A 150 -4.53 7.24 -5.81
N ALA A 151 -4.61 5.92 -5.73
CA ALA A 151 -5.88 5.18 -5.77
C ALA A 151 -6.76 5.40 -4.52
N ARG A 152 -6.25 6.07 -3.47
CA ARG A 152 -6.98 6.36 -2.24
C ARG A 152 -7.32 5.11 -1.42
N ILE A 153 -6.54 4.06 -1.51
CA ILE A 153 -6.73 2.84 -0.70
C ILE A 153 -6.80 3.20 0.79
N ARG A 154 -7.81 2.66 1.47
CA ARG A 154 -8.09 2.94 2.88
C ARG A 154 -7.04 2.37 3.83
N ARG A 155 -6.66 1.09 3.63
CA ARG A 155 -5.71 0.35 4.47
C ARG A 155 -4.84 -0.56 3.61
N VAL A 156 -3.56 -0.66 3.99
CA VAL A 156 -2.60 -1.57 3.37
C VAL A 156 -2.11 -2.56 4.41
N PHE A 157 -2.23 -3.84 4.10
CA PHE A 157 -1.76 -4.96 4.91
C PHE A 157 -0.65 -5.68 4.14
N TYR A 158 0.53 -5.80 4.73
CA TYR A 158 1.60 -6.56 4.08
C TYR A 158 2.21 -7.62 4.99
N GLY A 159 2.66 -8.73 4.38
CA GLY A 159 3.17 -9.90 5.09
C GLY A 159 4.62 -9.75 5.54
N ALA A 160 5.52 -9.51 4.60
CA ALA A 160 6.95 -9.37 4.85
C ALA A 160 7.40 -7.92 4.65
N ARG A 161 8.34 -7.45 5.48
CA ARG A 161 9.04 -6.19 5.28
C ARG A 161 10.03 -6.34 4.12
N ASP A 162 10.22 -5.29 3.35
CA ASP A 162 11.27 -5.18 2.33
C ASP A 162 12.32 -4.18 2.82
N ASP A 163 13.49 -4.71 3.21
CA ASP A 163 14.61 -3.91 3.72
C ASP A 163 15.46 -3.28 2.59
N VAL A 164 15.10 -3.49 1.32
CA VAL A 164 15.80 -2.97 0.14
C VAL A 164 15.00 -1.85 -0.53
N MET A 165 13.69 -2.08 -0.78
CA MET A 165 12.83 -1.18 -1.55
C MET A 165 11.52 -0.84 -0.84
N GLY A 166 11.32 -1.27 0.42
CA GLY A 166 10.08 -1.04 1.14
C GLY A 166 9.78 0.45 1.36
N ALA A 167 8.59 0.88 0.99
CA ALA A 167 8.18 2.28 1.06
C ALA A 167 7.01 2.55 2.03
N CYS A 168 6.70 1.56 2.88
CA CYS A 168 5.69 1.64 3.94
C CYS A 168 6.33 1.52 5.34
N GLY A 169 7.56 2.04 5.51
CA GLY A 169 8.32 2.04 6.76
C GLY A 169 9.51 1.06 6.76
N GLY A 170 9.77 0.36 5.66
CA GLY A 170 10.97 -0.46 5.46
C GLY A 170 12.22 0.41 5.27
N VAL A 171 12.36 1.02 4.11
CA VAL A 171 13.45 1.94 3.75
C VAL A 171 12.96 3.38 3.71
N LEU A 172 11.80 3.58 3.14
CA LEU A 172 11.08 4.85 3.05
C LEU A 172 9.73 4.71 3.74
N ASN A 173 9.08 5.84 4.05
CA ASN A 173 7.72 5.83 4.56
C ASN A 173 6.88 6.92 3.86
N LEU A 174 6.39 6.62 2.67
CA LEU A 174 5.59 7.55 1.87
C LEU A 174 4.26 7.92 2.53
N TYR A 175 3.76 7.11 3.47
CA TYR A 175 2.49 7.37 4.17
C TYR A 175 2.63 8.35 5.36
N MET A 176 3.87 8.66 5.76
CA MET A 176 4.16 9.66 6.79
C MET A 176 4.51 11.03 6.22
N GLU A 177 4.78 11.11 4.90
CA GLU A 177 5.03 12.37 4.22
C GLU A 177 3.72 13.18 4.11
N ASP A 178 3.80 14.49 4.36
CA ASP A 178 2.68 15.41 4.22
C ASP A 178 2.49 15.79 2.73
N PHE A 179 2.04 14.83 1.92
CA PHE A 179 1.62 15.15 0.57
C PHE A 179 0.31 15.95 0.60
N PRO A 180 0.23 17.09 -0.10
CA PRO A 180 -1.03 17.79 -0.28
C PRO A 180 -2.02 16.87 -1.02
N GLN A 181 -3.16 16.64 -0.37
CA GLN A 181 -4.18 15.70 -0.82
C GLN A 181 -5.32 16.46 -1.50
#